data_8403e616a89f1cb2d4a43748bba7f6cd
#
_entry.id   8403e616a89f1cb2d4a43748bba7f6cd
#
_cell.length_a   1.000
_cell.length_b   1.000
_cell.length_c   1.000
_cell.angle_alpha   90.00
_cell.angle_beta   90.00
_cell.angle_gamma   90.00
#
_symmetry.space_group_name_H-M   'P 1'
#
loop_
_entity.id
_entity.type
_entity.pdbx_description
1 polymer ?
#
loop_
_entity_poly.entity_id
_entity_poly.type
_entity_poly.pdbx_seq_one_letter_code
_entity_poly.pdbx_strand_id
1 'polypeptide(L)'
;MNEPERKGRAGMDARIDQVVTSGEVTVDGTAHEMENNTYVLGDDEEVIVIDPGHDAAAVLEVVGDREVLAVICTHGHPDHVAAAFDIAERDEAPIALHPKDLLTWRETFPDDDPDIEMADGGLFGVADVQLEVIHSPGHTPGSVSLFCEELGVVFSGDALLATGPARFCGEFPDFPGQLNSVGEHLLTLPPDTQVLPGHGDQITVAAAEKKFDSWVTAGPDAPGEEDE
;
A
#
# COMPACT_ATOMS: atom_id res chain seq x y z
N MET A 1 36.17 -22.45 -6.15
CA MET A 1 35.39 -21.58 -5.25
C MET A 1 34.03 -22.19 -5.24
N ASN A 2 33.64 -22.84 -4.14
CA ASN A 2 32.31 -23.43 -3.98
C ASN A 2 31.36 -22.32 -3.56
N GLU A 3 30.33 -22.08 -4.35
CA GLU A 3 29.14 -21.37 -3.87
C GLU A 3 28.57 -22.14 -2.67
N PRO A 4 28.21 -21.47 -1.57
CA PRO A 4 27.49 -22.14 -0.50
C PRO A 4 26.11 -22.54 -1.05
N GLU A 5 25.84 -23.85 -1.09
CA GLU A 5 24.51 -24.40 -1.29
C GLU A 5 23.58 -23.73 -0.25
N ARG A 6 22.67 -22.91 -0.70
CA ARG A 6 21.52 -22.50 0.11
C ARG A 6 20.80 -23.80 0.49
N LYS A 7 20.93 -24.21 1.74
CA LYS A 7 20.07 -25.25 2.32
C LYS A 7 18.65 -24.77 2.14
N GLY A 8 17.84 -25.51 1.35
CA GLY A 8 16.42 -25.25 1.22
C GLY A 8 15.81 -25.12 2.61
N ARG A 9 15.34 -23.93 2.96
CA ARG A 9 14.47 -23.69 4.10
C ARG A 9 13.23 -24.56 3.86
N ALA A 10 12.89 -25.41 4.83
CA ALA A 10 11.57 -26.06 4.88
C ALA A 10 10.56 -24.92 4.97
N GLY A 11 9.60 -24.86 4.01
CA GLY A 11 8.72 -23.74 3.80
C GLY A 11 8.23 -23.10 5.10
N MET A 12 8.67 -21.91 5.31
CA MET A 12 8.05 -20.99 6.25
C MET A 12 7.12 -20.15 5.38
N ASP A 13 5.85 -20.35 5.59
CA ASP A 13 4.83 -19.66 4.80
C ASP A 13 4.86 -18.18 5.16
N ALA A 14 5.16 -17.31 4.19
CA ALA A 14 4.98 -15.89 4.34
C ALA A 14 3.52 -15.61 4.76
N ARG A 15 3.33 -14.68 5.69
CA ARG A 15 2.02 -14.27 6.18
C ARG A 15 1.87 -12.76 6.14
N ILE A 16 0.64 -12.33 6.18
CA ILE A 16 0.28 -10.92 6.23
C ILE A 16 -0.41 -10.66 7.57
N ASP A 17 0.16 -9.74 8.34
CA ASP A 17 -0.48 -9.20 9.53
C ASP A 17 -1.00 -7.79 9.17
N GLN A 18 -2.29 -7.52 9.38
CA GLN A 18 -2.91 -6.21 9.20
C GLN A 18 -2.94 -5.49 10.55
N VAL A 19 -2.49 -4.24 10.55
CA VAL A 19 -2.57 -3.34 11.70
C VAL A 19 -3.40 -2.14 11.30
N VAL A 20 -4.56 -1.96 11.93
CA VAL A 20 -5.36 -0.73 11.75
C VAL A 20 -4.84 0.31 12.72
N THR A 21 -4.37 1.42 12.20
CA THR A 21 -3.91 2.56 13.00
C THR A 21 -4.77 3.78 12.71
N SER A 22 -4.89 4.71 13.66
CA SER A 22 -5.64 5.93 13.48
C SER A 22 -4.83 7.15 13.88
N GLY A 23 -5.07 8.27 13.20
CA GLY A 23 -4.42 9.54 13.49
C GLY A 23 -5.13 10.71 12.82
N GLU A 24 -4.70 11.92 13.20
CA GLU A 24 -5.24 13.15 12.65
C GLU A 24 -4.47 13.52 11.38
N VAL A 25 -5.20 13.73 10.29
CA VAL A 25 -4.67 14.22 9.02
C VAL A 25 -5.34 15.55 8.69
N THR A 26 -4.56 16.52 8.23
CA THR A 26 -5.10 17.82 7.80
C THR A 26 -5.28 17.81 6.29
N VAL A 27 -6.53 17.96 5.85
CA VAL A 27 -6.88 18.09 4.43
C VAL A 27 -7.58 19.43 4.23
N ASP A 28 -7.09 20.23 3.29
CA ASP A 28 -7.62 21.58 2.99
C ASP A 28 -7.74 22.48 4.24
N GLY A 29 -6.81 22.32 5.19
CA GLY A 29 -6.78 23.07 6.45
C GLY A 29 -7.81 22.61 7.50
N THR A 30 -8.49 21.48 7.27
CA THR A 30 -9.39 20.84 8.22
C THR A 30 -8.78 19.55 8.74
N ALA A 31 -8.78 19.36 10.07
CA ALA A 31 -8.32 18.13 10.69
C ALA A 31 -9.40 17.05 10.60
N HIS A 32 -9.00 15.86 10.17
CA HIS A 32 -9.81 14.65 10.10
C HIS A 32 -9.11 13.53 10.84
N GLU A 33 -9.86 12.76 11.63
CA GLU A 33 -9.34 11.51 12.17
C GLU A 33 -9.55 10.43 11.11
N MET A 34 -8.46 9.76 10.72
CA MET A 34 -8.48 8.73 9.68
C MET A 34 -7.88 7.45 10.21
N GLU A 35 -8.51 6.33 9.85
CA GLU A 35 -7.96 5.00 10.06
C GLU A 35 -7.31 4.53 8.77
N ASN A 36 -6.12 3.95 8.87
CA ASN A 36 -5.46 3.31 7.73
C ASN A 36 -5.06 1.88 8.06
N ASN A 37 -4.92 1.08 7.02
CA ASN A 37 -4.41 -0.27 7.06
C ASN A 37 -2.92 -0.28 6.76
N THR A 38 -2.11 -0.57 7.76
CA THR A 38 -0.70 -0.93 7.59
C THR A 38 -0.59 -2.44 7.47
N TYR A 39 0.22 -2.94 6.56
CA TYR A 39 0.44 -4.38 6.40
C TYR A 39 1.89 -4.75 6.69
N VAL A 40 2.06 -5.86 7.42
CA VAL A 40 3.36 -6.45 7.72
C VAL A 40 3.41 -7.82 7.01
N LEU A 41 4.18 -7.89 5.93
CA LEU A 41 4.33 -9.10 5.11
C LEU A 41 5.68 -9.74 5.35
N GLY A 42 5.72 -11.00 5.67
CA GLY A 42 6.95 -11.77 5.82
C GLY A 42 6.77 -13.05 6.61
N ASP A 43 7.88 -13.57 7.12
CA ASP A 43 7.90 -14.80 7.93
C ASP A 43 8.22 -14.52 9.41
N ASP A 44 8.81 -15.48 10.11
CA ASP A 44 9.21 -15.33 11.53
C ASP A 44 10.58 -14.64 11.69
N GLU A 45 11.31 -14.36 10.60
CA GLU A 45 12.64 -13.78 10.63
C GLU A 45 12.69 -12.38 10.00
N GLU A 46 11.98 -12.16 8.89
CA GLU A 46 12.06 -10.94 8.10
C GLU A 46 10.71 -10.47 7.56
N VAL A 47 10.54 -9.15 7.44
CA VAL A 47 9.29 -8.53 6.96
C VAL A 47 9.54 -7.32 6.07
N ILE A 48 8.54 -7.01 5.25
CA ILE A 48 8.32 -5.70 4.63
C ILE A 48 7.11 -5.07 5.30
N VAL A 49 7.19 -3.76 5.61
CA VAL A 49 6.07 -2.97 6.13
C VAL A 49 5.52 -2.11 5.00
N ILE A 50 4.19 -2.15 4.79
CA ILE A 50 3.50 -1.43 3.72
C ILE A 50 2.55 -0.41 4.35
N ASP A 51 2.63 0.85 3.90
CA ASP A 51 1.81 1.99 4.31
C ASP A 51 1.75 2.21 5.83
N PRO A 52 2.88 2.46 6.52
CA PRO A 52 2.87 2.80 7.94
C PRO A 52 2.45 4.26 8.14
N GLY A 53 1.13 4.47 8.27
CA GLY A 53 0.56 5.82 8.35
C GLY A 53 0.63 6.43 9.73
N HIS A 54 0.26 5.67 10.74
CA HIS A 54 0.17 6.17 12.12
C HIS A 54 0.74 5.15 13.10
N ASP A 55 0.92 5.57 14.38
CA ASP A 55 1.25 4.71 15.51
C ASP A 55 2.35 3.66 15.22
N ALA A 56 3.56 4.14 14.96
CA ALA A 56 4.73 3.28 14.75
C ALA A 56 4.91 2.22 15.84
N ALA A 57 4.53 2.53 17.10
CA ALA A 57 4.67 1.60 18.20
C ALA A 57 3.75 0.38 18.05
N ALA A 58 2.50 0.57 17.63
CA ALA A 58 1.57 -0.51 17.37
C ALA A 58 2.05 -1.39 16.21
N VAL A 59 2.58 -0.78 15.14
CA VAL A 59 3.15 -1.54 14.01
C VAL A 59 4.37 -2.33 14.45
N LEU A 60 5.31 -1.73 15.19
CA LEU A 60 6.52 -2.40 15.70
C LEU A 60 6.21 -3.51 16.70
N GLU A 61 5.11 -3.42 17.47
CA GLU A 61 4.65 -4.51 18.33
C GLU A 61 4.28 -5.75 17.48
N VAL A 62 3.61 -5.57 16.35
CA VAL A 62 3.28 -6.65 15.41
C VAL A 62 4.51 -7.16 14.68
N VAL A 63 5.42 -6.27 14.25
CA VAL A 63 6.71 -6.69 13.67
C VAL A 63 7.49 -7.58 14.64
N GLY A 64 7.52 -7.24 15.94
CA GLY A 64 8.21 -8.01 16.96
C GLY A 64 9.73 -8.04 16.75
N ASP A 65 10.34 -9.24 16.86
CA ASP A 65 11.78 -9.44 16.69
C ASP A 65 12.21 -9.66 15.23
N ARG A 66 11.27 -9.60 14.26
CA ARG A 66 11.56 -9.76 12.83
C ARG A 66 12.34 -8.57 12.29
N GLU A 67 13.26 -8.81 11.35
CA GLU A 67 14.01 -7.75 10.67
C GLU A 67 13.11 -7.05 9.63
N VAL A 68 13.05 -5.71 9.65
CA VAL A 68 12.39 -4.93 8.60
C VAL A 68 13.37 -4.77 7.44
N LEU A 69 13.06 -5.40 6.30
CA LEU A 69 13.91 -5.33 5.10
C LEU A 69 13.66 -4.08 4.27
N ALA A 70 12.43 -3.56 4.29
CA ALA A 70 12.04 -2.34 3.63
C ALA A 70 10.71 -1.81 4.19
N VAL A 71 10.51 -0.51 4.05
CA VAL A 71 9.22 0.16 4.19
C VAL A 71 8.77 0.58 2.80
N ILE A 72 7.57 0.19 2.38
CA ILE A 72 7.02 0.52 1.07
C ILE A 72 5.77 1.39 1.24
N CYS A 73 5.77 2.57 0.64
CA CYS A 73 4.63 3.46 0.64
C CYS A 73 3.95 3.40 -0.73
N THR A 74 2.67 2.99 -0.77
CA THR A 74 1.90 2.89 -2.03
C THR A 74 1.73 4.25 -2.67
N HIS A 75 1.67 5.31 -1.87
CA HIS A 75 1.64 6.71 -2.32
C HIS A 75 2.11 7.65 -1.18
N GLY A 76 2.15 8.96 -1.44
CA GLY A 76 2.80 9.92 -0.56
C GLY A 76 1.91 10.63 0.47
N HIS A 77 0.62 10.27 0.64
CA HIS A 77 -0.24 10.93 1.61
C HIS A 77 0.18 10.67 3.06
N PRO A 78 -0.03 11.66 3.97
CA PRO A 78 0.45 11.58 5.35
C PRO A 78 -0.03 10.35 6.12
N ASP A 79 -1.25 9.93 5.93
CA ASP A 79 -1.88 8.77 6.56
C ASP A 79 -1.33 7.42 6.08
N HIS A 80 -0.47 7.41 5.05
CA HIS A 80 0.24 6.23 4.56
C HIS A 80 1.74 6.26 4.85
N VAL A 81 2.30 7.43 5.18
CA VAL A 81 3.75 7.58 5.28
C VAL A 81 4.24 8.09 6.64
N ALA A 82 3.38 8.68 7.48
CA ALA A 82 3.83 9.45 8.63
C ALA A 82 4.71 8.69 9.63
N ALA A 83 4.54 7.36 9.75
CA ALA A 83 5.37 6.51 10.60
C ALA A 83 6.54 5.83 9.85
N ALA A 84 6.77 6.14 8.56
CA ALA A 84 7.74 5.41 7.73
C ALA A 84 9.16 5.47 8.30
N PHE A 85 9.65 6.66 8.69
CA PHE A 85 10.99 6.80 9.28
C PHE A 85 11.12 6.11 10.63
N ASP A 86 10.10 6.20 11.50
CA ASP A 86 10.13 5.58 12.83
C ASP A 86 10.22 4.04 12.74
N ILE A 87 9.59 3.44 11.71
CA ILE A 87 9.69 2.01 11.43
C ILE A 87 11.07 1.67 10.82
N ALA A 88 11.50 2.46 9.85
CA ALA A 88 12.73 2.22 9.11
C ALA A 88 14.00 2.34 9.98
N GLU A 89 14.02 3.31 10.90
CA GLU A 89 15.19 3.60 11.76
C GLU A 89 15.62 2.39 12.62
N ARG A 90 14.68 1.52 12.99
CA ARG A 90 14.98 0.36 13.85
C ARG A 90 16.04 -0.57 13.26
N ASP A 91 15.94 -0.87 11.97
CA ASP A 91 16.80 -1.83 11.27
C ASP A 91 17.60 -1.17 10.13
N GLU A 92 17.60 0.17 10.06
CA GLU A 92 18.19 0.94 8.95
C GLU A 92 17.60 0.52 7.60
N ALA A 93 16.29 0.19 7.57
CA ALA A 93 15.59 -0.29 6.39
C ALA A 93 15.38 0.84 5.37
N PRO A 94 15.54 0.58 4.06
CA PRO A 94 15.24 1.58 3.05
C PRO A 94 13.73 1.83 2.92
N ILE A 95 13.37 3.07 2.63
CA ILE A 95 12.00 3.51 2.35
C ILE A 95 11.83 3.62 0.83
N ALA A 96 10.77 3.01 0.29
CA ALA A 96 10.46 3.02 -1.12
C ALA A 96 9.18 3.82 -1.42
N LEU A 97 9.26 4.72 -2.41
CA LEU A 97 8.15 5.51 -2.92
C LEU A 97 8.29 5.71 -4.43
N HIS A 98 7.19 5.87 -5.14
CA HIS A 98 7.23 6.25 -6.55
C HIS A 98 7.63 7.73 -6.70
N PRO A 99 8.58 8.09 -7.60
CA PRO A 99 9.15 9.45 -7.65
C PRO A 99 8.14 10.56 -8.01
N LYS A 100 7.02 10.22 -8.62
CA LYS A 100 5.96 11.20 -8.91
C LYS A 100 5.23 11.68 -7.66
N ASP A 101 5.37 10.99 -6.52
CA ASP A 101 4.73 11.34 -5.26
C ASP A 101 5.65 12.07 -4.29
N LEU A 102 6.86 12.45 -4.71
CA LEU A 102 7.78 13.22 -3.88
C LEU A 102 7.21 14.57 -3.41
N LEU A 103 6.30 15.18 -4.16
CA LEU A 103 5.68 16.44 -3.73
C LEU A 103 4.75 16.19 -2.54
N THR A 104 3.89 15.18 -2.61
CA THR A 104 2.98 14.80 -1.53
C THR A 104 3.76 14.28 -0.31
N TRP A 105 4.78 13.46 -0.53
CA TRP A 105 5.70 13.01 0.52
C TRP A 105 6.31 14.17 1.33
N ARG A 106 6.74 15.24 0.64
CA ARG A 106 7.37 16.42 1.26
C ARG A 106 6.41 17.28 2.08
N GLU A 107 5.12 17.05 2.02
CA GLU A 107 4.16 17.64 2.96
C GLU A 107 4.38 17.11 4.38
N THR A 108 4.78 15.83 4.50
CA THR A 108 5.12 15.20 5.78
C THR A 108 6.61 15.32 6.10
N PHE A 109 7.48 15.09 5.11
CA PHE A 109 8.94 15.07 5.26
C PHE A 109 9.62 16.04 4.30
N PRO A 110 9.63 17.35 4.63
CA PRO A 110 10.10 18.39 3.71
C PRO A 110 11.60 18.33 3.42
N ASP A 111 12.40 17.78 4.32
CA ASP A 111 13.86 17.76 4.24
C ASP A 111 14.45 16.37 3.94
N ASP A 112 13.66 15.32 3.96
CA ASP A 112 14.09 13.93 3.79
C ASP A 112 13.40 13.28 2.60
N ASP A 113 14.16 12.60 1.74
CA ASP A 113 13.64 11.89 0.57
C ASP A 113 13.66 10.36 0.83
N PRO A 114 12.77 9.57 0.18
CA PRO A 114 12.83 8.11 0.20
C PRO A 114 14.11 7.57 -0.43
N ASP A 115 14.56 6.38 -0.01
CA ASP A 115 15.81 5.77 -0.47
C ASP A 115 15.68 5.09 -1.82
N ILE A 116 14.51 4.51 -2.11
CA ILE A 116 14.26 3.71 -3.33
C ILE A 116 13.16 4.35 -4.16
N GLU A 117 13.48 4.69 -5.41
CA GLU A 117 12.49 5.09 -6.40
C GLU A 117 11.81 3.84 -7.00
N MET A 118 10.50 3.69 -6.75
CA MET A 118 9.72 2.61 -7.36
C MET A 118 9.38 2.91 -8.82
N ALA A 119 9.31 1.85 -9.61
CA ALA A 119 8.86 1.90 -11.00
C ALA A 119 7.97 0.70 -11.30
N ASP A 120 7.10 0.84 -12.29
CA ASP A 120 6.24 -0.22 -12.79
C ASP A 120 7.05 -1.47 -13.18
N GLY A 121 6.58 -2.66 -12.76
CA GLY A 121 7.28 -3.93 -12.92
C GLY A 121 8.48 -4.13 -11.99
N GLY A 122 8.76 -3.20 -11.06
CA GLY A 122 9.76 -3.39 -9.99
C GLY A 122 9.39 -4.55 -9.08
N LEU A 123 10.38 -5.18 -8.44
CA LEU A 123 10.16 -6.34 -7.57
C LEU A 123 10.81 -6.13 -6.20
N PHE A 124 10.05 -6.44 -5.15
CA PHE A 124 10.57 -6.57 -3.78
C PHE A 124 10.40 -8.01 -3.31
N GLY A 125 11.43 -8.59 -2.72
CA GLY A 125 11.40 -9.95 -2.21
C GLY A 125 11.44 -9.99 -0.69
N VAL A 126 10.63 -10.85 -0.07
CA VAL A 126 10.64 -11.16 1.36
C VAL A 126 10.14 -12.57 1.59
N ALA A 127 10.80 -13.35 2.45
CA ALA A 127 10.33 -14.66 2.89
C ALA A 127 9.84 -15.60 1.77
N ASP A 128 10.60 -15.73 0.71
CA ASP A 128 10.30 -16.56 -0.48
C ASP A 128 9.08 -16.14 -1.33
N VAL A 129 8.52 -14.94 -1.12
CA VAL A 129 7.50 -14.34 -1.99
C VAL A 129 8.01 -13.05 -2.63
N GLN A 130 7.33 -12.61 -3.69
CA GLN A 130 7.67 -11.39 -4.42
C GLN A 130 6.45 -10.46 -4.50
N LEU A 131 6.72 -9.16 -4.33
CA LEU A 131 5.79 -8.07 -4.60
C LEU A 131 6.15 -7.42 -5.93
N GLU A 132 5.27 -7.49 -6.91
CA GLU A 132 5.39 -6.76 -8.16
C GLU A 132 4.74 -5.38 -8.02
N VAL A 133 5.49 -4.34 -8.38
CA VAL A 133 4.99 -2.96 -8.40
C VAL A 133 4.15 -2.74 -9.66
N ILE A 134 2.89 -2.38 -9.47
CA ILE A 134 1.95 -1.98 -10.54
C ILE A 134 1.70 -0.48 -10.39
N HIS A 135 2.15 0.33 -11.36
CA HIS A 135 1.85 1.76 -11.33
C HIS A 135 0.36 1.97 -11.61
N SER A 136 -0.37 2.46 -10.62
CA SER A 136 -1.83 2.63 -10.62
C SER A 136 -2.25 4.07 -10.32
N PRO A 137 -1.84 5.06 -11.17
CA PRO A 137 -2.04 6.47 -10.92
C PRO A 137 -3.52 6.87 -10.96
N GLY A 138 -3.81 8.02 -10.33
CA GLY A 138 -5.12 8.67 -10.35
C GLY A 138 -5.53 9.21 -9.00
N HIS A 139 -5.40 8.42 -7.92
CA HIS A 139 -5.50 8.94 -6.56
C HIS A 139 -4.37 9.93 -6.29
N THR A 140 -3.13 9.50 -6.53
CA THR A 140 -1.98 10.38 -6.73
C THR A 140 -1.28 10.07 -8.05
N PRO A 141 -0.40 10.95 -8.57
CA PRO A 141 0.38 10.67 -9.78
C PRO A 141 1.33 9.49 -9.65
N GLY A 142 1.79 9.20 -8.43
CA GLY A 142 2.73 8.14 -8.12
C GLY A 142 2.12 6.91 -7.46
N SER A 143 0.80 6.84 -7.28
CA SER A 143 0.15 5.68 -6.69
C SER A 143 0.59 4.38 -7.34
N VAL A 144 0.96 3.40 -6.52
CA VAL A 144 1.28 2.04 -6.94
C VAL A 144 0.42 1.04 -6.17
N SER A 145 0.19 -0.11 -6.79
CA SER A 145 -0.33 -1.30 -6.13
C SER A 145 0.76 -2.37 -6.11
N LEU A 146 0.77 -3.22 -5.09
CA LEU A 146 1.79 -4.26 -4.93
C LEU A 146 1.13 -5.63 -5.04
N PHE A 147 1.42 -6.37 -6.10
CA PHE A 147 0.83 -7.68 -6.33
C PHE A 147 1.77 -8.80 -5.87
N CYS A 148 1.24 -9.73 -5.07
CA CYS A 148 1.90 -10.97 -4.67
C CYS A 148 1.14 -12.15 -5.25
N GLU A 149 1.68 -12.76 -6.31
CA GLU A 149 1.06 -13.89 -6.98
C GLU A 149 1.00 -15.11 -6.06
N GLU A 150 2.06 -15.39 -5.30
CA GLU A 150 2.19 -16.56 -4.43
C GLU A 150 1.14 -16.58 -3.33
N LEU A 151 0.75 -15.43 -2.81
CA LEU A 151 -0.28 -15.28 -1.79
C LEU A 151 -1.67 -14.97 -2.37
N GLY A 152 -1.76 -14.66 -3.66
CA GLY A 152 -3.01 -14.27 -4.31
C GLY A 152 -3.60 -12.98 -3.75
N VAL A 153 -2.75 -11.98 -3.47
CA VAL A 153 -3.16 -10.69 -2.89
C VAL A 153 -2.60 -9.52 -3.68
N VAL A 154 -3.29 -8.37 -3.61
CA VAL A 154 -2.79 -7.09 -4.08
C VAL A 154 -3.03 -6.02 -3.01
N PHE A 155 -1.98 -5.36 -2.57
CA PHE A 155 -2.06 -4.18 -1.72
C PHE A 155 -2.32 -2.98 -2.63
N SER A 156 -3.53 -2.47 -2.60
CA SER A 156 -3.99 -1.48 -3.58
C SER A 156 -3.77 -0.03 -3.13
N GLY A 157 -3.35 0.19 -1.87
CA GLY A 157 -3.42 1.52 -1.29
C GLY A 157 -4.81 2.12 -1.52
N ASP A 158 -4.84 3.34 -1.99
CA ASP A 158 -6.08 4.09 -2.25
C ASP A 158 -6.53 4.05 -3.71
N ALA A 159 -5.82 3.28 -4.56
CA ALA A 159 -6.28 3.08 -5.93
C ALA A 159 -7.63 2.36 -5.96
N LEU A 160 -7.85 1.39 -5.07
CA LEU A 160 -9.08 0.59 -4.98
C LEU A 160 -9.38 0.18 -3.55
N LEU A 161 -10.51 0.68 -2.99
CA LEU A 161 -11.11 0.28 -1.72
C LEU A 161 -12.29 -0.68 -1.96
N ALA A 162 -12.83 -1.30 -0.91
CA ALA A 162 -14.03 -2.13 -1.01
C ALA A 162 -15.27 -1.35 -1.50
N THR A 163 -15.30 -0.06 -1.23
CA THR A 163 -16.34 0.89 -1.66
C THR A 163 -16.11 1.47 -3.05
N GLY A 164 -14.92 1.26 -3.64
CA GLY A 164 -14.50 1.76 -4.96
C GLY A 164 -13.18 2.49 -4.91
N PRO A 165 -12.80 3.17 -5.99
CA PRO A 165 -11.64 4.05 -5.99
C PRO A 165 -11.76 5.13 -4.93
N ALA A 166 -10.71 5.37 -4.14
CA ALA A 166 -10.73 6.39 -3.09
C ALA A 166 -11.06 7.77 -3.67
N ARG A 167 -11.99 8.46 -3.03
CA ARG A 167 -12.51 9.76 -3.52
C ARG A 167 -11.98 10.94 -2.72
N PHE A 168 -11.38 10.64 -1.59
CA PHE A 168 -10.75 11.66 -0.77
C PHE A 168 -9.36 11.91 -1.34
N CYS A 169 -9.10 13.09 -1.84
CA CYS A 169 -7.90 13.38 -2.60
C CYS A 169 -7.34 14.73 -2.22
N GLY A 170 -6.03 14.80 -2.17
CA GLY A 170 -5.28 16.04 -2.11
C GLY A 170 -5.32 16.84 -3.43
N GLU A 171 -4.27 17.59 -3.73
CA GLU A 171 -4.21 18.58 -4.83
C GLU A 171 -4.39 18.02 -6.26
N PHE A 172 -4.32 16.68 -6.51
CA PHE A 172 -4.24 16.12 -7.86
C PHE A 172 -5.21 14.94 -8.13
N PRO A 173 -6.52 15.07 -7.84
CA PRO A 173 -7.44 13.98 -8.12
C PRO A 173 -7.65 13.81 -9.62
N ASP A 174 -7.24 12.66 -10.15
CA ASP A 174 -7.59 12.21 -11.50
C ASP A 174 -8.48 10.97 -11.42
N PHE A 175 -9.75 11.15 -11.04
CA PHE A 175 -10.69 10.05 -10.88
C PHE A 175 -10.89 9.23 -12.18
N PRO A 176 -10.97 9.82 -13.38
CA PRO A 176 -10.97 9.05 -14.63
C PRO A 176 -9.70 8.22 -14.82
N GLY A 177 -8.52 8.78 -14.52
CA GLY A 177 -7.25 8.06 -14.53
C GLY A 177 -7.21 6.91 -13.53
N GLN A 178 -7.73 7.13 -12.32
CA GLN A 178 -7.83 6.09 -11.30
C GLN A 178 -8.75 4.94 -11.72
N LEU A 179 -9.93 5.23 -12.27
CA LEU A 179 -10.83 4.22 -12.84
C LEU A 179 -10.15 3.44 -13.97
N ASN A 180 -9.38 4.12 -14.81
CA ASN A 180 -8.61 3.47 -15.88
C ASN A 180 -7.55 2.52 -15.30
N SER A 181 -6.78 2.98 -14.31
CA SER A 181 -5.78 2.15 -13.60
C SER A 181 -6.42 0.93 -12.96
N VAL A 182 -7.56 1.09 -12.28
CA VAL A 182 -8.32 -0.02 -11.69
C VAL A 182 -8.74 -1.01 -12.78
N GLY A 183 -9.38 -0.52 -13.86
CA GLY A 183 -9.90 -1.39 -14.93
C GLY A 183 -8.82 -2.12 -15.73
N GLU A 184 -7.71 -1.44 -16.06
CA GLU A 184 -6.66 -1.99 -16.92
C GLU A 184 -5.63 -2.84 -16.18
N HIS A 185 -5.41 -2.58 -14.88
CA HIS A 185 -4.37 -3.26 -14.11
C HIS A 185 -4.90 -4.13 -12.99
N LEU A 186 -5.82 -3.63 -12.14
CA LEU A 186 -6.24 -4.36 -10.95
C LEU A 186 -7.34 -5.38 -11.25
N LEU A 187 -8.32 -5.03 -12.08
CA LEU A 187 -9.42 -5.95 -12.44
C LEU A 187 -9.00 -7.01 -13.46
N THR A 188 -7.78 -6.95 -14.00
CA THR A 188 -7.21 -7.99 -14.86
C THR A 188 -6.45 -9.07 -14.09
N LEU A 189 -6.23 -8.88 -12.79
CA LEU A 189 -5.65 -9.88 -11.91
C LEU A 189 -6.60 -11.08 -11.74
N PRO A 190 -6.12 -12.23 -11.27
CA PRO A 190 -6.98 -13.40 -11.04
C PRO A 190 -8.21 -13.04 -10.20
N PRO A 191 -9.42 -13.57 -10.52
CA PRO A 191 -10.67 -13.13 -9.88
C PRO A 191 -10.74 -13.37 -8.37
N ASP A 192 -9.99 -14.35 -7.87
CA ASP A 192 -9.90 -14.74 -6.46
C ASP A 192 -8.80 -13.96 -5.69
N THR A 193 -8.03 -13.09 -6.37
CA THR A 193 -7.07 -12.22 -5.72
C THR A 193 -7.76 -11.34 -4.68
N GLN A 194 -7.24 -11.36 -3.43
CA GLN A 194 -7.70 -10.47 -2.36
C GLN A 194 -7.10 -9.09 -2.57
N VAL A 195 -7.94 -8.08 -2.56
CA VAL A 195 -7.55 -6.66 -2.57
C VAL A 195 -7.44 -6.20 -1.12
N LEU A 196 -6.26 -5.78 -0.73
CA LEU A 196 -5.89 -5.29 0.60
C LEU A 196 -5.72 -3.77 0.49
N PRO A 197 -6.75 -2.98 0.83
CA PRO A 197 -6.77 -1.53 0.59
C PRO A 197 -6.07 -0.74 1.69
N GLY A 198 -5.78 0.53 1.43
CA GLY A 198 -5.28 1.47 2.43
C GLY A 198 -6.28 1.78 3.53
N HIS A 199 -7.58 1.72 3.24
CA HIS A 199 -8.67 1.99 4.19
C HIS A 199 -9.79 0.96 4.10
N GLY A 200 -10.45 0.70 5.24
CA GLY A 200 -11.64 -0.14 5.33
C GLY A 200 -11.41 -1.61 5.05
N ASP A 201 -12.46 -2.28 4.59
CA ASP A 201 -12.49 -3.73 4.43
C ASP A 201 -11.79 -4.22 3.16
N GLN A 202 -11.40 -5.49 3.20
CA GLN A 202 -10.86 -6.21 2.04
C GLN A 202 -11.98 -6.62 1.08
N ILE A 203 -11.65 -6.76 -0.21
CA ILE A 203 -12.57 -7.21 -1.26
C ILE A 203 -11.82 -8.15 -2.21
N THR A 204 -12.51 -8.97 -3.00
CA THR A 204 -11.88 -9.71 -4.09
C THR A 204 -11.96 -8.95 -5.42
N VAL A 205 -11.02 -9.21 -6.32
CA VAL A 205 -11.06 -8.68 -7.69
C VAL A 205 -12.43 -8.98 -8.35
N ALA A 206 -12.94 -10.20 -8.24
CA ALA A 206 -14.25 -10.57 -8.79
C ALA A 206 -15.42 -9.80 -8.16
N ALA A 207 -15.33 -9.39 -6.90
CA ALA A 207 -16.36 -8.58 -6.26
C ALA A 207 -16.27 -7.11 -6.67
N ALA A 208 -15.04 -6.60 -6.83
CA ALA A 208 -14.77 -5.25 -7.34
C ALA A 208 -15.24 -5.10 -8.80
N GLU A 209 -14.95 -6.10 -9.66
CA GLU A 209 -15.39 -6.12 -11.06
C GLU A 209 -16.92 -5.96 -11.19
N LYS A 210 -17.69 -6.62 -10.33
CA LYS A 210 -19.16 -6.49 -10.34
C LYS A 210 -19.67 -5.10 -9.99
N LYS A 211 -18.90 -4.34 -9.24
CA LYS A 211 -19.24 -2.97 -8.83
C LYS A 211 -18.72 -1.91 -9.80
N PHE A 212 -17.76 -2.25 -10.66
CA PHE A 212 -16.99 -1.29 -11.46
C PHE A 212 -17.86 -0.36 -12.32
N ASP A 213 -18.85 -0.90 -13.04
CA ASP A 213 -19.77 -0.09 -13.85
C ASP A 213 -20.57 0.93 -13.01
N SER A 214 -20.87 0.60 -11.75
CA SER A 214 -21.54 1.51 -10.84
C SER A 214 -20.63 2.67 -10.44
N TRP A 215 -19.34 2.42 -10.22
CA TRP A 215 -18.36 3.47 -9.91
C TRP A 215 -18.13 4.42 -11.10
N VAL A 216 -18.04 3.85 -12.31
CA VAL A 216 -17.95 4.64 -13.56
C VAL A 216 -19.17 5.55 -13.71
N THR A 217 -20.38 5.01 -13.45
CA THR A 217 -21.64 5.76 -13.60
C THR A 217 -21.81 6.82 -12.51
N ALA A 218 -21.38 6.53 -11.30
CA ALA A 218 -21.50 7.43 -10.16
C ALA A 218 -20.62 8.68 -10.30
N GLY A 219 -19.45 8.53 -10.93
CA GLY A 219 -18.50 9.63 -11.15
C GLY A 219 -17.83 10.13 -9.85
N PRO A 220 -17.01 11.18 -9.94
CA PRO A 220 -16.21 11.67 -8.81
C PRO A 220 -17.02 12.30 -7.68
N ASP A 221 -18.18 12.89 -7.99
CA ASP A 221 -19.01 13.63 -7.04
C ASP A 221 -20.02 12.76 -6.28
N ALA A 222 -20.04 11.45 -6.52
CA ALA A 222 -20.93 10.59 -5.75
C ALA A 222 -20.45 10.52 -4.29
N PRO A 223 -21.38 10.60 -3.30
CA PRO A 223 -20.98 10.36 -1.92
C PRO A 223 -20.35 8.97 -1.82
N GLY A 224 -19.21 8.88 -1.13
CA GLY A 224 -18.67 7.59 -0.73
C GLY A 224 -19.78 6.81 -0.02
N GLU A 225 -19.87 5.49 -0.22
CA GLU A 225 -20.72 4.69 0.65
C GLU A 225 -20.09 4.83 2.05
N GLU A 226 -20.71 5.67 2.91
CA GLU A 226 -20.34 5.73 4.31
C GLU A 226 -20.63 4.35 4.89
N ASP A 227 -19.69 3.79 5.61
CA ASP A 227 -19.88 2.53 6.35
C ASP A 227 -21.05 2.72 7.30
N GLU A 228 -22.19 2.02 7.05
CA GLU A 228 -23.33 1.92 7.97
C GLU A 228 -23.08 0.89 9.08
#